data_744822bbb2226c27dcde6aa0a7fca5f1
#
_entry.id   744822bbb2226c27dcde6aa0a7fca5f1
#
_cell.length_a   1.000
_cell.length_b   1.000
_cell.length_c   1.000
_cell.angle_alpha   90.00
_cell.angle_beta   90.00
_cell.angle_gamma   90.00
#
_symmetry.space_group_name_H-M   'P 1'
#
loop_
_entity.id
_entity.type
_entity.pdbx_description
1 polymer ?
#
loop_
_entity_poly.entity_id
_entity_poly.type
_entity_poly.pdbx_seq_one_letter_code
_entity_poly.pdbx_strand_id
1 'polypeptide(L)'
;MLLRLYRSKDLEGVLDLFYRAVHGCCTRDYTQAQLDAWAPQNPDRSRWQKTLTQHYSLVVEGEGGLAAFGDLDGSYLDRLYVHPDCRGQGLAALLVDALEARALQGGVKVLRTDASITALPFFLARGYRVVREQQVKRGEQTLTNYALEREL
;
A
#
# COMPACT_ATOMS: atom_id res chain seq x y z
N MET A 1 3.09 11.75 15.28
CA MET A 1 2.94 10.56 14.42
C MET A 1 3.56 9.34 15.11
N LEU A 2 2.82 8.27 15.18
CA LEU A 2 3.27 7.03 15.82
C LEU A 2 3.17 5.85 14.86
N LEU A 3 4.32 5.25 14.52
CA LEU A 3 4.40 4.00 13.78
C LEU A 3 4.19 2.83 14.74
N ARG A 4 3.23 1.97 14.45
CA ARG A 4 2.92 0.82 15.30
C ARG A 4 2.29 -0.33 14.52
N LEU A 5 2.20 -1.50 15.15
CA LEU A 5 1.51 -2.64 14.56
C LEU A 5 0.01 -2.37 14.44
N TYR A 6 -0.57 -2.92 13.37
CA TYR A 6 -2.02 -2.94 13.15
C TYR A 6 -2.71 -3.73 14.28
N ARG A 7 -3.89 -3.27 14.67
CA ARG A 7 -4.81 -3.95 15.61
C ARG A 7 -6.19 -4.07 14.96
N SER A 8 -6.97 -5.06 15.39
CA SER A 8 -8.31 -5.31 14.81
C SER A 8 -9.21 -4.06 14.81
N LYS A 9 -9.11 -3.22 15.83
CA LYS A 9 -9.88 -1.97 15.93
C LYS A 9 -9.51 -0.93 14.87
N ASP A 10 -8.39 -1.10 14.19
CA ASP A 10 -7.91 -0.18 13.15
C ASP A 10 -8.60 -0.42 11.80
N LEU A 11 -9.37 -1.48 11.64
CA LEU A 11 -9.90 -1.88 10.34
C LEU A 11 -10.64 -0.75 9.62
N GLU A 12 -11.59 -0.11 10.28
CA GLU A 12 -12.37 0.97 9.67
C GLU A 12 -11.48 2.16 9.28
N GLY A 13 -10.50 2.49 10.11
CA GLY A 13 -9.53 3.54 9.81
C GLY A 13 -8.67 3.22 8.59
N VAL A 14 -8.23 1.96 8.48
CA VAL A 14 -7.45 1.49 7.31
C VAL A 14 -8.30 1.54 6.04
N LEU A 15 -9.55 1.07 6.10
CA LEU A 15 -10.44 1.08 4.94
C LEU A 15 -10.75 2.50 4.47
N ASP A 16 -11.02 3.41 5.40
CA ASP A 16 -11.26 4.82 5.07
C ASP A 16 -10.01 5.47 4.45
N LEU A 17 -8.86 5.21 5.03
CA LEU A 17 -7.58 5.72 4.52
C LEU A 17 -7.30 5.19 3.11
N PHE A 18 -7.51 3.90 2.88
CA PHE A 18 -7.33 3.28 1.56
C PHE A 18 -8.22 3.95 0.50
N TYR A 19 -9.51 4.09 0.81
CA TYR A 19 -10.45 4.74 -0.10
C TYR A 19 -10.01 6.17 -0.44
N ARG A 20 -9.67 6.96 0.58
CA ARG A 20 -9.25 8.35 0.40
C ARG A 20 -7.93 8.46 -0.36
N ALA A 21 -6.98 7.57 -0.08
CA ALA A 21 -5.69 7.57 -0.77
C ALA A 21 -5.86 7.27 -2.26
N VAL A 22 -6.63 6.25 -2.61
CA VAL A 22 -6.86 5.88 -4.01
C VAL A 22 -7.61 7.00 -4.75
N HIS A 23 -8.74 7.44 -4.21
CA HIS A 23 -9.58 8.44 -4.87
C HIS A 23 -9.00 9.86 -4.82
N GLY A 24 -8.14 10.14 -3.85
CA GLY A 24 -7.54 11.47 -3.68
C GLY A 24 -6.18 11.66 -4.35
N CYS A 25 -5.42 10.58 -4.55
CA CYS A 25 -4.03 10.67 -5.02
C CYS A 25 -3.78 10.09 -6.40
N CYS A 26 -4.70 9.29 -6.94
CA CYS A 26 -4.47 8.53 -8.17
C CYS A 26 -5.28 9.03 -9.38
N THR A 27 -5.93 10.18 -9.26
CA THR A 27 -6.84 10.72 -10.30
C THR A 27 -6.13 11.12 -11.59
N ARG A 28 -4.83 11.36 -11.56
CA ARG A 28 -4.04 11.69 -12.76
C ARG A 28 -3.78 10.47 -13.63
N ASP A 29 -3.71 9.29 -13.02
CA ASP A 29 -3.20 8.08 -13.66
C ASP A 29 -4.30 7.07 -13.97
N TYR A 30 -5.48 7.22 -13.37
CA TYR A 30 -6.59 6.29 -13.50
C TYR A 30 -7.91 7.02 -13.69
N THR A 31 -8.84 6.40 -14.43
CA THR A 31 -10.19 6.93 -14.60
C THR A 31 -11.01 6.73 -13.32
N GLN A 32 -12.13 7.46 -13.20
CA GLN A 32 -13.02 7.28 -12.06
C GLN A 32 -13.54 5.84 -11.97
N ALA A 33 -13.89 5.21 -13.09
CA ALA A 33 -14.35 3.83 -13.12
C ALA A 33 -13.25 2.87 -12.61
N GLN A 34 -11.99 3.11 -12.96
CA GLN A 34 -10.86 2.33 -12.46
C GLN A 34 -10.65 2.53 -10.96
N LEU A 35 -10.75 3.76 -10.47
CA LEU A 35 -10.63 4.06 -9.03
C LEU A 35 -11.74 3.39 -8.24
N ASP A 36 -12.98 3.42 -8.75
CA ASP A 36 -14.14 2.78 -8.10
C ASP A 36 -13.98 1.26 -8.04
N ALA A 37 -13.40 0.66 -9.07
CA ALA A 37 -13.14 -0.77 -9.09
C ALA A 37 -12.00 -1.17 -8.15
N TRP A 38 -10.97 -0.34 -8.04
CA TRP A 38 -9.83 -0.57 -7.15
C TRP A 38 -10.20 -0.38 -5.68
N ALA A 39 -10.89 0.71 -5.36
CA ALA A 39 -11.30 1.04 -4.01
C ALA A 39 -12.81 1.33 -3.97
N PRO A 40 -13.66 0.29 -3.92
CA PRO A 40 -15.11 0.47 -3.85
C PRO A 40 -15.54 1.00 -2.49
N GLN A 41 -16.72 1.62 -2.44
CA GLN A 41 -17.30 2.15 -1.18
C GLN A 41 -17.58 1.05 -0.16
N ASN A 42 -17.92 -0.15 -0.63
CA ASN A 42 -18.23 -1.29 0.24
C ASN A 42 -17.18 -2.39 0.04
N PRO A 43 -15.99 -2.26 0.65
CA PRO A 43 -14.97 -3.28 0.55
C PRO A 43 -15.36 -4.55 1.31
N ASP A 44 -14.73 -5.67 0.96
CA ASP A 44 -14.89 -6.94 1.68
C ASP A 44 -14.14 -6.86 3.02
N ARG A 45 -14.82 -6.48 4.09
CA ARG A 45 -14.25 -6.29 5.41
C ARG A 45 -13.62 -7.55 5.99
N SER A 46 -14.27 -8.69 5.78
CA SER A 46 -13.75 -9.97 6.27
C SER A 46 -12.40 -10.30 5.66
N ARG A 47 -12.28 -10.11 4.35
CA ARG A 47 -11.02 -10.37 3.63
C ARG A 47 -9.92 -9.40 4.07
N TRP A 48 -10.24 -8.12 4.20
CA TRP A 48 -9.30 -7.11 4.68
C TRP A 48 -8.79 -7.43 6.08
N GLN A 49 -9.71 -7.74 7.01
CA GLN A 49 -9.34 -8.09 8.39
C GLN A 49 -8.45 -9.32 8.42
N LYS A 50 -8.79 -10.34 7.65
CA LYS A 50 -8.01 -11.57 7.58
C LYS A 50 -6.59 -11.31 7.09
N THR A 51 -6.44 -10.60 5.97
CA THR A 51 -5.10 -10.34 5.39
C THR A 51 -4.27 -9.41 6.26
N LEU A 52 -4.87 -8.35 6.81
CA LEU A 52 -4.17 -7.45 7.74
C LEU A 52 -3.68 -8.16 8.99
N THR A 53 -4.47 -9.13 9.49
CA THR A 53 -4.10 -9.91 10.66
C THR A 53 -3.00 -10.93 10.35
N GLN A 54 -3.04 -11.55 9.17
CA GLN A 54 -2.06 -12.56 8.73
C GLN A 54 -0.73 -11.95 8.29
N HIS A 55 -0.76 -10.77 7.67
CA HIS A 55 0.44 -10.07 7.23
C HIS A 55 1.14 -9.35 8.39
N TYR A 56 2.39 -8.98 8.18
CA TYR A 56 3.06 -8.02 9.04
C TYR A 56 2.56 -6.64 8.65
N SER A 57 1.62 -6.11 9.42
CA SER A 57 0.88 -4.90 9.07
C SER A 57 1.22 -3.76 10.02
N LEU A 58 1.55 -2.60 9.46
CA LEU A 58 1.94 -1.40 10.19
C LEU A 58 0.99 -0.25 9.85
N VAL A 59 0.71 0.56 10.85
CA VAL A 59 -0.04 1.80 10.70
C VAL A 59 0.77 2.96 11.28
N VAL A 60 0.54 4.15 10.73
CA VAL A 60 1.03 5.40 11.31
C VAL A 60 -0.17 6.17 11.86
N GLU A 61 -0.20 6.33 13.18
CA GLU A 61 -1.26 7.05 13.87
C GLU A 61 -0.92 8.53 13.94
N GLY A 62 -1.81 9.37 13.44
CA GLY A 62 -1.71 10.82 13.51
C GLY A 62 -2.74 11.40 14.46
N GLU A 63 -2.81 12.72 14.57
CA GLU A 63 -3.75 13.41 15.46
C GLU A 63 -5.21 13.21 15.05
N GLY A 64 -5.49 13.18 13.76
CA GLY A 64 -6.85 13.06 13.22
C GLY A 64 -7.26 11.65 12.85
N GLY A 65 -6.47 10.64 13.21
CA GLY A 65 -6.69 9.24 12.85
C GLY A 65 -5.47 8.65 12.16
N LEU A 66 -5.65 7.56 11.39
CA LEU A 66 -4.56 6.91 10.70
C LEU A 66 -4.07 7.77 9.54
N ALA A 67 -2.77 8.02 9.50
CA ALA A 67 -2.12 8.83 8.46
C ALA A 67 -1.58 7.98 7.31
N ALA A 68 -1.21 6.72 7.58
CA ALA A 68 -0.65 5.82 6.59
C ALA A 68 -0.72 4.36 7.07
N PHE A 69 -0.66 3.42 6.13
CA PHE A 69 -0.48 2.01 6.47
C PHE A 69 0.25 1.27 5.35
N GLY A 70 0.83 0.14 5.71
CA GLY A 70 1.43 -0.76 4.77
C GLY A 70 1.57 -2.15 5.36
N ASP A 71 1.69 -3.16 4.52
CA ASP A 71 1.84 -4.53 5.00
C ASP A 71 2.75 -5.39 4.13
N LEU A 72 3.28 -6.43 4.77
CA LEU A 72 4.24 -7.35 4.20
C LEU A 72 3.72 -8.78 4.34
N ASP A 73 3.70 -9.51 3.24
CA ASP A 73 3.40 -10.93 3.20
C ASP A 73 4.67 -11.68 2.76
N GLY A 74 5.48 -12.13 3.72
CA GLY A 74 6.74 -12.80 3.43
C GLY A 74 7.71 -11.90 2.66
N SER A 75 7.90 -12.20 1.37
CA SER A 75 8.78 -11.44 0.46
C SER A 75 8.03 -10.46 -0.42
N TYR A 76 6.75 -10.22 -0.13
CA TYR A 76 5.88 -9.36 -0.93
C TYR A 76 5.35 -8.19 -0.10
N LEU A 77 5.68 -6.97 -0.50
CA LEU A 77 5.10 -5.75 0.05
C LEU A 77 3.75 -5.56 -0.66
N ASP A 78 2.67 -5.83 0.06
CA ASP A 78 1.34 -5.93 -0.54
C ASP A 78 0.66 -4.56 -0.70
N ARG A 79 0.67 -3.75 0.36
CA ARG A 79 -0.06 -2.48 0.37
C ARG A 79 0.78 -1.38 0.99
N LEU A 80 0.62 -0.17 0.46
CA LEU A 80 1.28 1.04 0.98
C LEU A 80 0.43 2.24 0.59
N TYR A 81 -0.18 2.88 1.57
CA TYR A 81 -1.07 4.02 1.34
C TYR A 81 -0.85 5.11 2.37
N VAL A 82 -0.89 6.37 1.91
CA VAL A 82 -0.76 7.57 2.74
C VAL A 82 -2.01 8.41 2.56
N HIS A 83 -2.57 8.89 3.67
CA HIS A 83 -3.73 9.78 3.63
C HIS A 83 -3.40 11.03 2.80
N PRO A 84 -4.32 11.50 1.92
CA PRO A 84 -4.05 12.67 1.06
C PRO A 84 -3.58 13.90 1.83
N ASP A 85 -4.11 14.14 3.03
CA ASP A 85 -3.74 15.29 3.85
C ASP A 85 -2.36 15.14 4.53
N CYS A 86 -1.78 13.95 4.48
CA CYS A 86 -0.50 13.64 5.13
C CYS A 86 0.64 13.40 4.13
N ARG A 87 0.44 13.73 2.86
CA ARG A 87 1.47 13.61 1.84
C ARG A 87 2.63 14.58 2.09
N GLY A 88 3.82 14.20 1.63
CA GLY A 88 5.00 15.07 1.74
C GLY A 88 5.65 15.07 3.11
N GLN A 89 5.25 14.16 4.01
CA GLN A 89 5.79 14.06 5.38
C GLN A 89 6.73 12.87 5.56
N GLY A 90 7.06 12.15 4.49
CA GLY A 90 7.97 11.01 4.55
C GLY A 90 7.35 9.73 5.11
N LEU A 91 6.03 9.63 5.19
CA LEU A 91 5.36 8.47 5.81
C LEU A 91 5.50 7.20 4.98
N ALA A 92 5.49 7.31 3.65
CA ALA A 92 5.72 6.15 2.79
C ALA A 92 7.13 5.59 3.00
N ALA A 93 8.14 6.45 3.06
CA ALA A 93 9.52 6.05 3.33
C ALA A 93 9.66 5.40 4.71
N LEU A 94 9.02 5.98 5.74
CA LEU A 94 9.02 5.44 7.09
C LEU A 94 8.47 4.01 7.12
N LEU A 95 7.32 3.78 6.45
CA LEU A 95 6.70 2.45 6.38
C LEU A 95 7.57 1.47 5.60
N VAL A 96 8.07 1.86 4.44
CA VAL A 96 8.88 0.95 3.60
C VAL A 96 10.19 0.62 4.29
N ASP A 97 10.83 1.56 4.99
CA ASP A 97 12.02 1.27 5.80
C ASP A 97 11.75 0.17 6.82
N ALA A 98 10.63 0.27 7.53
CA ALA A 98 10.26 -0.73 8.54
C ALA A 98 9.91 -2.09 7.93
N LEU A 99 9.18 -2.10 6.81
CA LEU A 99 8.81 -3.33 6.12
C LEU A 99 10.03 -4.02 5.50
N GLU A 100 10.94 -3.26 4.91
CA GLU A 100 12.21 -3.80 4.38
C GLU A 100 13.06 -4.38 5.49
N ALA A 101 13.18 -3.70 6.62
CA ALA A 101 13.92 -4.20 7.77
C ALA A 101 13.33 -5.53 8.29
N ARG A 102 12.01 -5.62 8.35
CA ARG A 102 11.33 -6.86 8.76
C ARG A 102 11.59 -7.99 7.77
N ALA A 103 11.50 -7.73 6.49
CA ALA A 103 11.77 -8.71 5.44
C ALA A 103 13.21 -9.22 5.54
N LEU A 104 14.16 -8.32 5.69
CA LEU A 104 15.59 -8.66 5.83
C LEU A 104 15.85 -9.52 7.07
N GLN A 105 15.24 -9.20 8.21
CA GLN A 105 15.31 -10.01 9.43
C GLN A 105 14.78 -11.42 9.23
N GLY A 106 13.76 -11.58 8.37
CA GLY A 106 13.18 -12.87 8.01
C GLY A 106 13.96 -13.65 6.96
N GLY A 107 15.11 -13.13 6.52
CA GLY A 107 15.96 -13.80 5.53
C GLY A 107 15.57 -13.53 4.08
N VAL A 108 14.69 -12.58 3.82
CA VAL A 108 14.28 -12.19 2.46
C VAL A 108 15.46 -11.52 1.75
N LYS A 109 15.81 -12.01 0.56
CA LYS A 109 16.90 -11.46 -0.25
C LYS A 109 16.41 -10.51 -1.34
N VAL A 110 15.22 -10.79 -1.89
CA VAL A 110 14.59 -9.97 -2.92
C VAL A 110 13.17 -9.67 -2.48
N LEU A 111 12.88 -8.39 -2.30
CA LEU A 111 11.54 -7.92 -1.96
C LEU A 111 10.79 -7.54 -3.23
N ARG A 112 9.54 -7.95 -3.33
CA ARG A 112 8.67 -7.69 -4.47
C ARG A 112 7.48 -6.84 -4.07
N THR A 113 6.99 -6.07 -5.03
CA THR A 113 5.74 -5.32 -4.89
C THR A 113 5.11 -5.10 -6.25
N ASP A 114 3.81 -4.88 -6.28
CA ASP A 114 3.10 -4.43 -7.47
C ASP A 114 2.70 -2.98 -7.24
N ALA A 115 3.36 -2.06 -7.94
CA ALA A 115 3.16 -0.63 -7.74
C ALA A 115 2.19 -0.07 -8.78
N SER A 116 1.28 0.79 -8.33
CA SER A 116 0.46 1.59 -9.24
C SER A 116 1.32 2.54 -10.07
N ILE A 117 0.75 3.07 -11.15
CA ILE A 117 1.40 4.14 -11.93
C ILE A 117 1.80 5.29 -11.01
N THR A 118 0.90 5.66 -10.09
CA THR A 118 1.11 6.77 -9.15
C THR A 118 2.27 6.52 -8.19
N ALA A 119 2.42 5.29 -7.69
CA ALA A 119 3.46 4.93 -6.72
C ALA A 119 4.80 4.61 -7.37
N LEU A 120 4.84 4.32 -8.66
CA LEU A 120 6.04 3.89 -9.37
C LEU A 120 7.25 4.81 -9.13
N PRO A 121 7.14 6.15 -9.28
CA PRO A 121 8.30 7.03 -9.07
C PRO A 121 8.92 6.91 -7.68
N PHE A 122 8.08 6.75 -6.65
CA PHE A 122 8.55 6.55 -5.28
C PHE A 122 9.42 5.31 -5.16
N PHE A 123 8.95 4.18 -5.69
CA PHE A 123 9.69 2.92 -5.60
C PHE A 123 10.97 2.95 -6.45
N LEU A 124 10.93 3.54 -7.64
CA LEU A 124 12.13 3.67 -8.47
C LEU A 124 13.22 4.48 -7.76
N ALA A 125 12.83 5.56 -7.08
CA ALA A 125 13.75 6.39 -6.31
C ALA A 125 14.40 5.62 -5.15
N ARG A 126 13.73 4.57 -4.64
CA ARG A 126 14.26 3.71 -3.58
C ARG A 126 15.09 2.52 -4.08
N GLY A 127 15.33 2.44 -5.37
CA GLY A 127 16.14 1.38 -5.96
C GLY A 127 15.38 0.12 -6.37
N TYR A 128 14.05 0.17 -6.39
CA TYR A 128 13.26 -0.89 -7.00
C TYR A 128 13.38 -0.81 -8.52
N ARG A 129 13.36 -1.97 -9.18
CA ARG A 129 13.42 -2.06 -10.64
C ARG A 129 12.15 -2.69 -11.19
N VAL A 130 11.77 -2.28 -12.38
CA VAL A 130 10.61 -2.83 -13.08
C VAL A 130 10.97 -4.20 -13.64
N VAL A 131 10.20 -5.22 -13.24
CA VAL A 131 10.26 -6.56 -13.80
C VAL A 131 9.37 -6.63 -15.05
N ARG A 132 8.17 -6.07 -14.96
CA ARG A 132 7.22 -5.99 -16.08
C ARG A 132 6.09 -5.02 -15.79
N GLU A 133 5.51 -4.49 -16.86
CA GLU A 133 4.21 -3.82 -16.81
C GLU A 133 3.10 -4.87 -16.80
N GLN A 134 2.05 -4.62 -16.04
CA GLN A 134 0.94 -5.55 -15.88
C GLN A 134 -0.40 -4.87 -16.17
N GLN A 135 -1.34 -5.67 -16.69
CA GLN A 135 -2.73 -5.29 -16.83
C GLN A 135 -3.52 -6.18 -15.87
N VAL A 136 -4.02 -5.61 -14.79
CA VAL A 136 -4.73 -6.35 -13.74
C VAL A 136 -6.21 -6.06 -13.78
N LYS A 137 -7.01 -7.11 -13.65
CA LYS A 137 -8.47 -6.97 -13.63
C LYS A 137 -8.97 -6.67 -12.22
N ARG A 138 -9.88 -5.69 -12.14
CA ARG A 138 -10.64 -5.35 -10.94
C ARG A 138 -12.10 -5.18 -11.38
N GLY A 139 -12.95 -6.19 -11.10
CA GLY A 139 -14.30 -6.21 -11.63
C GLY A 139 -14.28 -6.19 -13.17
N GLU A 140 -14.97 -5.23 -13.78
CA GLU A 140 -15.01 -5.05 -15.23
C GLU A 140 -13.90 -4.14 -15.75
N GLN A 141 -13.11 -3.55 -14.88
CA GLN A 141 -12.04 -2.64 -15.25
C GLN A 141 -10.69 -3.35 -15.32
N THR A 142 -9.82 -2.82 -16.15
CA THR A 142 -8.41 -3.25 -16.24
C THR A 142 -7.55 -2.07 -15.86
N LEU A 143 -6.61 -2.28 -14.91
CA LEU A 143 -5.70 -1.26 -14.42
C LEU A 143 -4.27 -1.64 -14.77
N THR A 144 -3.49 -0.66 -15.22
CA THR A 144 -2.05 -0.83 -15.39
C THR A 144 -1.35 -0.68 -14.05
N ASN A 145 -0.46 -1.62 -13.74
CA ASN A 145 0.51 -1.47 -12.67
C ASN A 145 1.84 -2.12 -13.07
N TYR A 146 2.80 -2.13 -12.16
CA TYR A 146 4.15 -2.59 -12.45
C TYR A 146 4.62 -3.56 -11.37
N ALA A 147 5.08 -4.73 -11.82
CA ALA A 147 5.76 -5.66 -10.92
C ALA A 147 7.18 -5.16 -10.72
N LEU A 148 7.55 -4.93 -9.47
CA LEU A 148 8.85 -4.39 -9.08
C LEU A 148 9.57 -5.35 -8.15
N GLU A 149 10.90 -5.26 -8.12
CA GLU A 149 11.70 -5.96 -7.13
C GLU A 149 12.92 -5.15 -6.72
N ARG A 150 13.41 -5.43 -5.51
CA ARG A 150 14.63 -4.84 -4.96
C ARG A 150 15.41 -5.90 -4.19
N GLU A 151 16.71 -5.97 -4.42
CA GLU A 151 17.61 -6.77 -3.57
C GLU A 151 17.84 -6.05 -2.25
N LEU A 152 17.68 -6.76 -1.15
CA LEU A 152 17.86 -6.21 0.19
C LEU A 152 19.29 -6.40 0.71
#